data_98d752eea01d6dede8fbcf5b4a8d779d
#
_entry.id   98d752eea01d6dede8fbcf5b4a8d779d
#
_cell.length_a   1.000
_cell.length_b   1.000
_cell.length_c   1.000
_cell.angle_alpha   90.00
_cell.angle_beta   90.00
_cell.angle_gamma   90.00
#
_symmetry.space_group_name_H-M   'P 1'
#
loop_
_entity.id
_entity.type
_entity.pdbx_description
1 polymer ?
#
loop_
_entity_poly.entity_id
_entity_poly.type
_entity_poly.pdbx_seq_one_letter_code
_entity_poly.pdbx_strand_id
1 'polypeptide(L)'
;YYTVEPSFNLLELAKAAGATFVARATTYHVPVLVDVIAKGIAHKGFSIIEAVSACPISFGRQNKMGGPAQMMAWQRDHGVMKAVWDRMDEEKKAEAIAAGKFPIGVLYENNDVMEYTKAYDQIIQRAQEGK
;
A
#
# COMPACT_ATOMS: atom_id res chain seq x y z
N TYR A 1 -20.62 -5.84 12.91
CA TYR A 1 -19.87 -5.53 14.13
C TYR A 1 -19.12 -4.23 13.89
N TYR A 2 -19.44 -3.21 14.69
CA TYR A 2 -18.72 -1.94 14.66
C TYR A 2 -17.68 -1.96 15.78
N THR A 3 -16.45 -1.56 15.47
CA THR A 3 -15.45 -1.27 16.48
C THR A 3 -15.50 0.22 16.80
N VAL A 4 -15.17 0.57 18.03
CA VAL A 4 -15.09 1.98 18.48
C VAL A 4 -13.74 2.58 18.05
N GLU A 5 -12.76 1.71 17.80
CA GLU A 5 -11.43 2.14 17.41
C GLU A 5 -11.40 2.64 15.96
N PRO A 6 -10.67 3.72 15.67
CA PRO A 6 -10.46 4.18 14.31
C PRO A 6 -9.67 3.16 13.48
N SER A 7 -9.89 3.17 12.18
CA SER A 7 -9.16 2.31 11.25
C SER A 7 -7.65 2.56 11.33
N PHE A 8 -6.89 1.49 11.42
CA PHE A 8 -5.44 1.54 11.47
C PHE A 8 -4.86 1.74 10.05
N ASN A 9 -4.08 2.80 9.87
CA ASN A 9 -3.41 3.05 8.59
C ASN A 9 -2.03 2.38 8.55
N LEU A 10 -1.98 1.17 8.02
CA LEU A 10 -0.77 0.36 7.93
C LEU A 10 0.31 1.02 7.06
N LEU A 11 -0.07 1.71 6.00
CA LEU A 11 0.87 2.32 5.06
C LEU A 11 1.56 3.56 5.65
N GLU A 12 0.83 4.38 6.40
CA GLU A 12 1.44 5.51 7.11
C GLU A 12 2.36 5.03 8.24
N LEU A 13 1.98 3.95 8.94
CA LEU A 13 2.86 3.32 9.91
C LEU A 13 4.14 2.79 9.26
N ALA A 14 4.02 2.11 8.11
CA ALA A 14 5.16 1.59 7.38
C ALA A 14 6.13 2.71 6.97
N LYS A 15 5.60 3.82 6.48
CA LYS A 15 6.37 5.01 6.14
C LYS A 15 7.07 5.60 7.36
N ALA A 16 6.36 5.74 8.49
CA ALA A 16 6.94 6.20 9.74
C ALA A 16 8.01 5.25 10.29
N ALA A 17 7.88 3.95 10.02
CA ALA A 17 8.87 2.92 10.36
C ALA A 17 10.07 2.87 9.39
N GLY A 18 10.15 3.77 8.41
CA GLY A 18 11.30 3.90 7.50
C GLY A 18 11.13 3.18 6.16
N ALA A 19 9.93 2.76 5.78
CA ALA A 19 9.70 2.26 4.44
C ALA A 19 9.96 3.36 3.40
N THR A 20 10.75 3.02 2.39
CA THR A 20 11.16 3.95 1.32
C THR A 20 10.37 3.74 0.03
N PHE A 21 9.63 2.64 -0.06
CA PHE A 21 8.64 2.40 -1.09
C PHE A 21 7.35 1.88 -0.44
N VAL A 22 6.25 2.59 -0.65
CA VAL A 22 4.94 2.22 -0.10
C VAL A 22 3.91 2.26 -1.23
N ALA A 23 3.24 1.15 -1.45
CA ALA A 23 2.23 1.02 -2.49
C ALA A 23 0.99 0.28 -2.00
N ARG A 24 -0.13 0.50 -2.68
CA ARG A 24 -1.38 -0.24 -2.47
C ARG A 24 -1.99 -0.61 -3.80
N ALA A 25 -2.50 -1.81 -3.90
CA ALA A 25 -3.37 -2.21 -5.00
C ALA A 25 -4.42 -3.20 -4.51
N THR A 26 -5.40 -3.50 -5.34
CA THR A 26 -6.44 -4.48 -5.01
C THR A 26 -6.31 -5.69 -5.93
N THR A 27 -6.83 -6.82 -5.53
CA THR A 27 -6.88 -8.03 -6.35
C THR A 27 -7.81 -7.90 -7.57
N TYR A 28 -8.67 -6.90 -7.62
CA TYR A 28 -9.41 -6.54 -8.83
C TYR A 28 -8.51 -5.84 -9.86
N HIS A 29 -7.65 -4.92 -9.42
CA HIS A 29 -6.78 -4.13 -10.30
C HIS A 29 -5.44 -4.87 -10.55
N VAL A 30 -5.53 -6.09 -11.12
CA VAL A 30 -4.37 -6.98 -11.32
C VAL A 30 -3.20 -6.30 -12.02
N PRO A 31 -3.36 -5.54 -13.12
CA PRO A 31 -2.22 -4.88 -13.77
C PRO A 31 -1.49 -3.90 -12.85
N VAL A 32 -2.23 -3.16 -12.01
CA VAL A 32 -1.66 -2.24 -11.01
C VAL A 32 -0.91 -3.02 -9.94
N LEU A 33 -1.50 -4.12 -9.45
CA LEU A 33 -0.89 -4.98 -8.44
C LEU A 33 0.45 -5.56 -8.92
N VAL A 34 0.47 -6.09 -10.14
CA VAL A 34 1.69 -6.62 -10.77
C VAL A 34 2.77 -5.53 -10.91
N ASP A 35 2.38 -4.34 -11.38
CA ASP A 35 3.31 -3.21 -11.55
C ASP A 35 3.93 -2.77 -10.23
N VAL A 36 3.13 -2.57 -9.18
CA VAL A 36 3.65 -2.13 -7.87
C VAL A 36 4.50 -3.20 -7.19
N ILE A 37 4.19 -4.49 -7.38
CA ILE A 37 5.02 -5.59 -6.87
C ILE A 37 6.37 -5.59 -7.60
N ALA A 38 6.38 -5.50 -8.92
CA ALA A 38 7.61 -5.46 -9.70
C ALA A 38 8.50 -4.26 -9.32
N LYS A 39 7.90 -3.08 -9.15
CA LYS A 39 8.59 -1.87 -8.68
C LYS A 39 9.15 -2.03 -7.28
N GLY A 40 8.36 -2.59 -6.35
CA GLY A 40 8.80 -2.81 -4.98
C GLY A 40 9.95 -3.80 -4.85
N ILE A 41 10.00 -4.85 -5.73
CA ILE A 41 11.12 -5.79 -5.80
C ILE A 41 12.38 -5.11 -6.37
N ALA A 42 12.21 -4.25 -7.37
CA ALA A 42 13.32 -3.53 -7.99
C ALA A 42 13.83 -2.34 -7.15
N HIS A 43 13.04 -1.88 -6.18
CA HIS A 43 13.36 -0.74 -5.34
C HIS A 43 14.55 -1.05 -4.41
N LYS A 44 15.46 -0.08 -4.29
CA LYS A 44 16.59 -0.15 -3.35
C LYS A 44 16.14 0.40 -2.01
N GLY A 45 15.91 -0.48 -1.04
CA GLY A 45 15.49 -0.07 0.28
C GLY A 45 14.35 -0.93 0.83
N PHE A 46 13.62 -0.38 1.80
CA PHE A 46 12.52 -1.06 2.45
C PHE A 46 11.21 -0.81 1.71
N SER A 47 10.64 -1.86 1.11
CA SER A 47 9.39 -1.80 0.35
C SER A 47 8.24 -2.45 1.10
N ILE A 48 7.10 -1.79 1.17
CA ILE A 48 5.83 -2.35 1.64
C ILE A 48 4.76 -2.17 0.57
N ILE A 49 4.05 -3.27 0.28
CA ILE A 49 2.93 -3.28 -0.66
C ILE A 49 1.73 -3.88 0.04
N GLU A 50 0.66 -3.11 0.14
CA GLU A 50 -0.63 -3.60 0.63
C GLU A 50 -1.46 -4.10 -0.54
N ALA A 51 -1.68 -5.42 -0.57
CA ALA A 51 -2.56 -6.08 -1.54
C ALA A 51 -3.94 -6.30 -0.91
N VAL A 52 -4.89 -5.42 -1.21
CA VAL A 52 -6.25 -5.53 -0.71
C VAL A 52 -6.96 -6.67 -1.42
N SER A 53 -7.29 -7.72 -0.67
CA SER A 53 -7.97 -8.91 -1.18
C SER A 53 -9.36 -9.11 -0.56
N ALA A 54 -10.24 -9.79 -1.28
CA ALA A 54 -11.56 -10.11 -0.78
C ALA A 54 -11.50 -11.36 0.13
N CYS A 55 -12.19 -11.29 1.28
CA CYS A 55 -12.44 -12.45 2.13
C CYS A 55 -13.94 -12.70 2.24
N PRO A 56 -14.55 -13.48 1.31
CA PRO A 56 -16.01 -13.66 1.27
C PRO A 56 -16.58 -14.39 2.47
N ILE A 57 -15.83 -15.34 3.03
CA ILE A 57 -16.31 -16.23 4.10
C ILE A 57 -16.39 -15.50 5.44
N SER A 58 -15.31 -14.88 5.86
CA SER A 58 -15.25 -14.21 7.17
C SER A 58 -15.76 -12.76 7.06
N PHE A 59 -15.01 -11.91 6.38
CA PHE A 59 -15.30 -10.48 6.31
C PHE A 59 -16.58 -10.17 5.53
N GLY A 60 -16.74 -10.75 4.34
CA GLY A 60 -17.88 -10.48 3.48
C GLY A 60 -19.22 -10.89 4.08
N ARG A 61 -19.28 -12.07 4.68
CA ARG A 61 -20.49 -12.57 5.34
C ARG A 61 -20.86 -11.73 6.56
N GLN A 62 -19.90 -11.44 7.43
CA GLN A 62 -20.14 -10.67 8.66
C GLN A 62 -20.56 -9.23 8.38
N ASN A 63 -20.01 -8.62 7.31
CA ASN A 63 -20.30 -7.24 6.93
C ASN A 63 -21.38 -7.12 5.85
N LYS A 64 -22.06 -8.23 5.49
CA LYS A 64 -23.16 -8.27 4.51
C LYS A 64 -22.75 -7.68 3.14
N MET A 65 -21.50 -7.90 2.72
CA MET A 65 -20.96 -7.37 1.46
C MET A 65 -21.35 -8.19 0.21
N GLY A 66 -22.25 -9.15 0.37
CA GLY A 66 -22.65 -10.05 -0.71
C GLY A 66 -21.65 -11.18 -0.95
N GLY A 67 -21.62 -11.73 -2.14
CA GLY A 67 -20.72 -12.80 -2.54
C GLY A 67 -19.38 -12.28 -3.11
N PRO A 68 -18.51 -13.18 -3.57
CA PRO A 68 -17.19 -12.82 -4.11
C PRO A 68 -17.24 -11.79 -5.24
N ALA A 69 -18.22 -11.92 -6.14
CA ALA A 69 -18.38 -10.99 -7.27
C ALA A 69 -18.70 -9.55 -6.82
N GLN A 70 -19.56 -9.41 -5.81
CA GLN A 70 -19.89 -8.10 -5.24
C GLN A 70 -18.71 -7.48 -4.52
N MET A 71 -17.92 -8.29 -3.82
CA MET A 71 -16.70 -7.80 -3.16
C MET A 71 -15.63 -7.36 -4.17
N MET A 72 -15.50 -8.07 -5.29
CA MET A 72 -14.63 -7.63 -6.40
C MET A 72 -15.13 -6.33 -7.04
N ALA A 73 -16.44 -6.19 -7.25
CA ALA A 73 -17.02 -4.94 -7.73
C ALA A 73 -16.78 -3.79 -6.73
N TRP A 74 -16.87 -4.05 -5.43
CA TRP A 74 -16.54 -3.07 -4.40
C TRP A 74 -15.09 -2.60 -4.53
N GLN A 75 -14.12 -3.50 -4.73
CA GLN A 75 -12.72 -3.12 -4.94
C GLN A 75 -12.56 -2.22 -6.19
N ARG A 76 -13.26 -2.56 -7.30
CA ARG A 76 -13.26 -1.75 -8.51
C ARG A 76 -13.70 -0.32 -8.24
N ASP A 77 -14.80 -0.18 -7.51
CA ASP A 77 -15.48 1.09 -7.33
C ASP A 77 -14.83 1.97 -6.24
N HIS A 78 -14.02 1.38 -5.36
CA HIS A 78 -13.39 2.09 -4.24
C HIS A 78 -11.89 2.35 -4.44
N GLY A 79 -11.20 1.57 -5.26
CA GLY A 79 -9.80 1.80 -5.60
C GLY A 79 -9.66 2.93 -6.63
N VAL A 80 -9.07 4.06 -6.23
CA VAL A 80 -8.84 5.21 -7.10
C VAL A 80 -7.36 5.33 -7.44
N MET A 81 -7.04 5.41 -8.74
CA MET A 81 -5.65 5.57 -9.16
C MET A 81 -5.00 6.80 -8.51
N LYS A 82 -3.78 6.65 -7.98
CA LYS A 82 -3.03 7.72 -7.31
C LYS A 82 -2.96 9.01 -8.14
N ALA A 83 -2.76 8.88 -9.45
CA ALA A 83 -2.72 10.03 -10.35
C ALA A 83 -4.05 10.81 -10.43
N VAL A 84 -5.18 10.14 -10.23
CA VAL A 84 -6.50 10.79 -10.14
C VAL A 84 -6.69 11.38 -8.75
N TRP A 85 -6.32 10.62 -7.70
CA TRP A 85 -6.39 11.05 -6.32
C TRP A 85 -5.64 12.36 -6.05
N ASP A 86 -4.43 12.50 -6.60
CA ASP A 86 -3.59 13.68 -6.40
C ASP A 86 -4.14 14.95 -7.07
N ARG A 87 -5.02 14.79 -8.06
CA ARG A 87 -5.69 15.93 -8.72
C ARG A 87 -6.93 16.40 -7.98
N MET A 88 -7.40 15.64 -6.98
CA MET A 88 -8.53 16.04 -6.16
C MET A 88 -8.10 17.15 -5.19
N ASP A 89 -8.97 18.12 -4.99
CA ASP A 89 -8.87 19.05 -3.87
C ASP A 89 -9.17 18.33 -2.54
N GLU A 90 -8.87 18.97 -1.43
CA GLU A 90 -9.03 18.38 -0.10
C GLU A 90 -10.51 18.06 0.23
N GLU A 91 -11.45 18.85 -0.29
CA GLU A 91 -12.87 18.61 -0.10
C GLU A 91 -13.32 17.30 -0.79
N LYS A 92 -12.94 17.12 -2.05
CA LYS A 92 -13.22 15.89 -2.82
C LYS A 92 -12.51 14.67 -2.24
N LYS A 93 -11.29 14.82 -1.71
CA LYS A 93 -10.60 13.73 -1.00
C LYS A 93 -11.37 13.34 0.26
N ALA A 94 -11.83 14.31 1.05
CA ALA A 94 -12.63 14.05 2.25
C ALA A 94 -13.93 13.33 1.91
N GLU A 95 -14.64 13.76 0.87
CA GLU A 95 -15.84 13.08 0.37
C GLU A 95 -15.54 11.64 -0.10
N ALA A 96 -14.44 11.45 -0.86
CA ALA A 96 -14.02 10.14 -1.32
C ALA A 96 -13.69 9.20 -0.15
N ILE A 97 -12.98 9.69 0.87
CA ILE A 97 -12.68 8.93 2.08
C ILE A 97 -13.98 8.59 2.84
N ALA A 98 -14.88 9.54 2.99
CA ALA A 98 -16.18 9.29 3.62
C ALA A 98 -17.02 8.26 2.86
N ALA A 99 -16.86 8.19 1.53
CA ALA A 99 -17.47 7.16 0.68
C ALA A 99 -16.67 5.82 0.69
N GLY A 100 -15.65 5.66 1.53
CA GLY A 100 -14.83 4.46 1.63
C GLY A 100 -13.83 4.26 0.49
N LYS A 101 -13.59 5.27 -0.33
CA LYS A 101 -12.59 5.20 -1.42
C LYS A 101 -11.18 5.41 -0.88
N PHE A 102 -10.20 4.85 -1.58
CA PHE A 102 -8.79 4.93 -1.21
C PHE A 102 -7.88 4.93 -2.44
N PRO A 103 -6.70 5.57 -2.35
CA PRO A 103 -5.75 5.59 -3.45
C PRO A 103 -5.07 4.23 -3.65
N ILE A 104 -4.84 3.87 -4.93
CA ILE A 104 -4.06 2.70 -5.37
C ILE A 104 -2.95 3.13 -6.32
N GLY A 105 -1.86 2.37 -6.32
CA GLY A 105 -0.62 2.64 -7.03
C GLY A 105 0.53 2.88 -6.06
N VAL A 106 1.60 3.50 -6.52
CA VAL A 106 2.72 3.92 -5.66
C VAL A 106 2.29 5.15 -4.88
N LEU A 107 2.24 5.03 -3.55
CA LEU A 107 1.78 6.10 -2.65
C LEU A 107 2.92 6.94 -2.11
N TYR A 108 4.08 6.31 -1.91
CA TYR A 108 5.31 6.98 -1.50
C TYR A 108 6.52 6.26 -2.09
N GLU A 109 7.50 7.03 -2.55
CA GLU A 109 8.77 6.51 -3.06
C GLU A 109 9.89 7.50 -2.73
N ASN A 110 10.97 6.98 -2.14
CA ASN A 110 12.22 7.70 -1.92
C ASN A 110 13.35 6.86 -2.51
N ASN A 111 13.96 7.34 -3.58
CA ASN A 111 15.04 6.68 -4.29
C ASN A 111 16.44 7.09 -3.79
N ASP A 112 16.51 8.05 -2.86
CA ASP A 112 17.75 8.51 -2.25
C ASP A 112 18.12 7.64 -1.03
N VAL A 113 18.26 6.34 -1.27
CA VAL A 113 18.56 5.35 -0.25
C VAL A 113 19.60 4.37 -0.75
N MET A 114 20.48 3.94 0.17
CA MET A 114 21.48 2.92 -0.13
C MET A 114 20.81 1.54 -0.10
N GLU A 115 21.12 0.72 -1.09
CA GLU A 115 20.70 -0.68 -1.12
C GLU A 115 21.33 -1.43 0.09
N TYR A 116 20.54 -2.31 0.71
CA TYR A 116 20.89 -2.97 1.97
C TYR A 116 22.22 -3.74 1.90
N THR A 117 22.47 -4.51 0.84
CA THR A 117 23.73 -5.30 0.72
C THR A 117 24.94 -4.39 0.60
N LYS A 118 24.84 -3.26 -0.08
CA LYS A 118 25.92 -2.27 -0.16
C LYS A 118 26.19 -1.61 1.20
N ALA A 119 25.14 -1.33 1.97
CA ALA A 119 25.31 -0.81 3.33
C ALA A 119 26.00 -1.85 4.22
N TYR A 120 25.62 -3.12 4.07
CA TYR A 120 26.23 -4.22 4.81
C TYR A 120 27.70 -4.44 4.43
N ASP A 121 28.03 -4.39 3.14
CA ASP A 121 29.42 -4.48 2.65
C ASP A 121 30.30 -3.38 3.24
N GLN A 122 29.79 -2.17 3.40
CA GLN A 122 30.53 -1.08 4.05
C GLN A 122 30.83 -1.37 5.52
N ILE A 123 29.91 -2.02 6.23
CA ILE A 123 30.14 -2.44 7.63
C ILE A 123 31.23 -3.50 7.68
N ILE A 124 31.19 -4.49 6.79
CA ILE A 124 32.23 -5.53 6.67
C ILE A 124 33.61 -4.90 6.42
N GLN A 125 33.70 -3.98 5.46
CA GLN A 125 34.96 -3.29 5.15
C GLN A 125 35.51 -2.53 6.36
N ARG A 126 34.67 -1.74 7.06
CA ARG A 126 35.10 -1.03 8.28
C ARG A 126 35.57 -1.98 9.36
N ALA A 127 34.89 -3.10 9.56
CA ALA A 127 35.31 -4.10 10.55
C ALA A 127 36.65 -4.75 10.19
N GLN A 128 36.92 -5.00 8.91
CA GLN A 128 38.19 -5.53 8.43
C GLN A 128 39.31 -4.52 8.52
N GLU A 129 39.05 -3.23 8.35
CA GLU A 129 40.03 -2.15 8.48
C GLU A 129 40.33 -1.77 9.95
N GLY A 130 39.64 -2.36 10.91
CA GLY A 130 39.87 -2.11 12.35
C GLY A 130 39.39 -0.72 12.82
N LYS A 131 38.44 -0.12 12.11
CA LYS A 131 37.85 1.20 12.44
C LYS A 131 36.45 1.07 12.98
#